data_cfc93d616e593ef4302d47947a444667
#
_entry.id   cfc93d616e593ef4302d47947a444667
#
_cell.length_a   1.000
_cell.length_b   1.000
_cell.length_c   1.000
_cell.angle_alpha   90.00
_cell.angle_beta   90.00
_cell.angle_gamma   90.00
#
_symmetry.space_group_name_H-M   'P 1'
#
loop_
_entity.id
_entity.type
_entity.pdbx_description
1 polymer ?
#
loop_
_entity_poly.entity_id
_entity_poly.type
_entity_poly.pdbx_seq_one_letter_code
_entity_poly.pdbx_strand_id
1 'polypeptide(L)'
;MRLKDTGLTAQELKDMVNKYMVETYERYDFIAERAEGMYLYDEEGNAYLDFYGGVAVNSCGNRNPKVIAAIKDQLDDIMHTFNYPYTIPQALLAKKICDTIGMDKIFYQNSGTEANECMIKMARKYGVDNFGPERYHIITAKHGFHGRTYGAMSATGQPDNAIQMGFKPMLPGFDYAEYN
;
A
#
# COMPACT_ATOMS: atom_id res chain seq x y z
N MET A 1 21.67 4.87 6.59
CA MET A 1 22.78 4.41 5.74
C MET A 1 22.87 5.34 4.53
N ARG A 2 24.06 5.76 4.15
CA ARG A 2 24.33 6.58 2.97
C ARG A 2 25.14 5.77 1.98
N LEU A 3 25.08 6.12 0.68
CA LEU A 3 25.86 5.42 -0.33
C LEU A 3 27.36 5.37 0.03
N LYS A 4 27.90 6.51 0.47
CA LYS A 4 29.31 6.62 0.92
C LYS A 4 29.69 5.67 2.08
N ASP A 5 28.74 5.23 2.88
CA ASP A 5 28.96 4.32 4.02
C ASP A 5 29.03 2.84 3.58
N THR A 6 28.68 2.56 2.32
CA THR A 6 28.66 1.20 1.74
C THR A 6 29.96 0.82 1.04
N GLY A 7 30.76 1.78 0.66
CA GLY A 7 31.95 1.59 -0.18
C GLY A 7 31.63 1.33 -1.66
N LEU A 8 30.35 1.42 -2.06
CA LEU A 8 29.90 1.23 -3.45
C LEU A 8 29.79 2.56 -4.17
N THR A 9 30.00 2.52 -5.48
CA THR A 9 29.58 3.59 -6.39
C THR A 9 28.08 3.53 -6.67
N ALA A 10 27.51 4.62 -7.15
CA ALA A 10 26.10 4.66 -7.57
C ALA A 10 25.78 3.60 -8.64
N GLN A 11 26.67 3.42 -9.60
CA GLN A 11 26.48 2.42 -10.64
C GLN A 11 26.51 0.99 -10.10
N GLU A 12 27.45 0.65 -9.24
CA GLU A 12 27.51 -0.68 -8.60
C GLU A 12 26.26 -0.99 -7.79
N LEU A 13 25.66 0.01 -7.10
CA LEU A 13 24.40 -0.17 -6.40
C LEU A 13 23.24 -0.46 -7.37
N LYS A 14 23.15 0.30 -8.47
CA LYS A 14 22.13 0.09 -9.51
C LYS A 14 22.26 -1.28 -10.16
N ASP A 15 23.49 -1.69 -10.50
CA ASP A 15 23.79 -3.00 -11.07
C ASP A 15 23.42 -4.13 -10.11
N MET A 16 23.66 -3.94 -8.81
CA MET A 16 23.27 -4.90 -7.77
C MET A 16 21.75 -5.04 -7.69
N VAL A 17 21.01 -3.94 -7.73
CA VAL A 17 19.53 -3.94 -7.76
C VAL A 17 19.03 -4.69 -9.00
N ASN A 18 19.54 -4.36 -10.18
CA ASN A 18 19.13 -4.99 -11.43
C ASN A 18 19.48 -6.48 -11.48
N LYS A 19 20.58 -6.89 -10.84
CA LYS A 19 20.98 -8.30 -10.77
C LYS A 19 20.15 -9.14 -9.81
N TYR A 20 19.78 -8.58 -8.66
CA TYR A 20 19.22 -9.37 -7.56
C TYR A 20 17.73 -9.12 -7.28
N MET A 21 17.12 -8.11 -7.88
CA MET A 21 15.69 -7.84 -7.74
C MET A 21 14.96 -8.13 -9.05
N VAL A 22 13.76 -8.74 -8.92
CA VAL A 22 12.89 -8.96 -10.08
C VAL A 22 12.42 -7.61 -10.62
N GLU A 23 12.55 -7.43 -11.93
CA GLU A 23 12.18 -6.20 -12.63
C GLU A 23 10.67 -6.16 -12.89
N THR A 24 9.92 -5.68 -11.93
CA THR A 24 8.45 -5.58 -12.00
C THR A 24 7.95 -4.19 -12.41
N TYR A 25 8.81 -3.19 -12.44
CA TYR A 25 8.54 -1.81 -12.88
C TYR A 25 9.86 -1.10 -13.18
N GLU A 26 9.79 -0.09 -14.03
CA GLU A 26 10.94 0.79 -14.31
C GLU A 26 11.28 1.66 -13.10
N ARG A 27 12.55 1.89 -12.87
CA ARG A 27 13.05 2.78 -11.82
C ARG A 27 13.56 4.08 -12.43
N TYR A 28 13.39 5.16 -11.68
CA TYR A 28 14.05 6.42 -12.01
C TYR A 28 15.57 6.29 -11.84
N ASP A 29 16.32 6.96 -12.68
CA ASP A 29 17.78 6.87 -12.68
C ASP A 29 18.43 7.81 -11.64
N PHE A 30 17.99 7.67 -10.38
CA PHE A 30 18.64 8.31 -9.24
C PHE A 30 18.50 7.43 -7.99
N ILE A 31 19.40 7.61 -7.01
CA ILE A 31 19.34 6.90 -5.74
C ILE A 31 18.69 7.83 -4.69
N ALA A 32 17.49 7.52 -4.26
CA ALA A 32 16.85 8.26 -3.17
C ALA A 32 17.57 7.97 -1.86
N GLU A 33 18.43 8.89 -1.41
CA GLU A 33 19.26 8.70 -0.23
C GLU A 33 18.70 9.34 1.03
N ARG A 34 18.01 10.45 0.89
CA ARG A 34 17.43 11.22 2.00
C ARG A 34 16.06 11.77 1.60
N ALA A 35 15.20 11.99 2.58
CA ALA A 35 13.95 12.70 2.39
C ALA A 35 13.69 13.63 3.58
N GLU A 36 13.04 14.78 3.34
CA GLU A 36 12.67 15.75 4.38
C GLU A 36 11.51 16.64 3.91
N GLY A 37 10.44 16.71 4.70
CA GLY A 37 9.25 17.46 4.32
C GLY A 37 8.68 16.93 3.00
N MET A 38 8.66 17.79 1.98
CA MET A 38 8.16 17.47 0.65
C MET A 38 9.27 17.14 -0.38
N TYR A 39 10.52 16.96 0.07
CA TYR A 39 11.65 16.73 -0.82
C TYR A 39 12.29 15.37 -0.62
N LEU A 40 12.68 14.74 -1.74
CA LEU A 40 13.66 13.66 -1.81
C LEU A 40 15.01 14.26 -2.22
N TYR A 41 16.07 13.62 -1.80
CA TYR A 41 17.45 14.01 -2.16
C TYR A 41 18.18 12.76 -2.63
N ASP A 42 18.92 12.90 -3.72
CA ASP A 42 19.78 11.83 -4.20
C ASP A 42 21.15 11.80 -3.48
N GLU A 43 22.01 10.91 -3.92
CA GLU A 43 23.36 10.71 -3.39
C GLU A 43 24.30 11.91 -3.65
N GLU A 44 24.00 12.72 -4.64
CA GLU A 44 24.74 13.95 -4.95
C GLU A 44 24.20 15.16 -4.18
N GLY A 45 23.02 15.03 -3.57
CA GLY A 45 22.35 16.07 -2.81
C GLY A 45 21.37 16.93 -3.62
N ASN A 46 21.08 16.53 -4.88
CA ASN A 46 20.06 17.19 -5.67
C ASN A 46 18.69 16.97 -5.03
N ALA A 47 17.86 18.02 -5.03
CA ALA A 47 16.54 18.01 -4.41
C ALA A 47 15.44 17.78 -5.46
N TYR A 48 14.57 16.85 -5.20
CA TYR A 48 13.39 16.52 -6.00
C TYR A 48 12.13 16.76 -5.20
N LEU A 49 11.17 17.48 -5.76
CA LEU A 49 9.88 17.70 -5.12
C LEU A 49 9.04 16.40 -5.21
N ASP A 50 8.71 15.84 -4.05
CA ASP A 50 8.02 14.56 -3.92
C ASP A 50 6.50 14.72 -4.02
N PHE A 51 5.95 14.71 -5.21
CA PHE A 51 4.50 14.67 -5.46
C PHE A 51 3.88 13.28 -5.31
N TYR A 52 4.68 12.24 -5.16
CA TYR A 52 4.17 10.88 -4.90
C TYR A 52 3.87 10.64 -3.42
N GLY A 53 4.67 11.22 -2.53
CA GLY A 53 4.54 11.01 -1.09
C GLY A 53 4.52 9.54 -0.68
N GLY A 54 5.29 8.67 -1.37
CA GLY A 54 5.22 7.22 -1.16
C GLY A 54 3.87 6.60 -1.56
N VAL A 55 3.23 7.12 -2.63
CA VAL A 55 1.85 6.82 -3.04
C VAL A 55 0.87 7.16 -1.91
N ALA A 56 0.93 8.45 -1.48
CA ALA A 56 0.13 9.05 -0.41
C ALA A 56 0.36 8.49 1.01
N VAL A 57 1.42 7.71 1.23
CA VAL A 57 1.78 7.19 2.57
C VAL A 57 2.37 8.28 3.46
N ASN A 58 3.21 9.16 2.91
CA ASN A 58 3.89 10.23 3.65
C ASN A 58 3.04 11.51 3.76
N SER A 59 1.74 11.37 4.05
CA SER A 59 0.79 12.50 4.08
C SER A 59 1.16 13.61 5.09
N CYS A 60 1.95 13.28 6.12
CA CYS A 60 2.49 14.23 7.09
C CYS A 60 3.85 14.81 6.67
N GLY A 61 4.32 14.53 5.45
CA GLY A 61 5.65 14.86 4.97
C GLY A 61 6.71 13.84 5.40
N ASN A 62 7.79 13.79 4.62
CA ASN A 62 8.91 12.91 4.89
C ASN A 62 9.58 13.29 6.21
N ARG A 63 9.92 12.31 7.03
CA ARG A 63 10.62 12.49 8.30
C ARG A 63 9.92 13.44 9.29
N ASN A 64 8.60 13.42 9.34
CA ASN A 64 7.89 14.23 10.35
C ASN A 64 8.42 13.90 11.76
N PRO A 65 8.91 14.92 12.51
CA PRO A 65 9.61 14.67 13.78
C PRO A 65 8.71 14.05 14.85
N LYS A 66 7.41 14.37 14.86
CA LYS A 66 6.47 13.78 15.82
C LYS A 66 6.22 12.29 15.53
N VAL A 67 6.10 11.94 14.25
CA VAL A 67 5.93 10.54 13.82
C VAL A 67 7.18 9.72 14.17
N ILE A 68 8.36 10.25 13.85
CA ILE A 68 9.64 9.57 14.18
C ILE A 68 9.80 9.39 15.70
N ALA A 69 9.48 10.42 16.50
CA ALA A 69 9.58 10.32 17.95
C ALA A 69 8.65 9.23 18.50
N ALA A 70 7.38 9.20 18.05
CA ALA A 70 6.41 8.20 18.48
C ALA A 70 6.82 6.77 18.07
N ILE A 71 7.40 6.59 16.88
CA ILE A 71 7.89 5.28 16.44
C ILE A 71 9.07 4.82 17.33
N LYS A 72 10.03 5.71 17.61
CA LYS A 72 11.17 5.38 18.47
C LYS A 72 10.75 5.00 19.89
N ASP A 73 9.84 5.77 20.46
CA ASP A 73 9.28 5.51 21.78
C ASP A 73 8.60 4.13 21.83
N GLN A 74 7.75 3.83 20.84
CA GLN A 74 7.05 2.56 20.76
C GLN A 74 7.98 1.35 20.54
N LEU A 75 9.12 1.54 19.84
CA LEU A 75 10.10 0.47 19.63
C LEU A 75 10.78 0.02 20.92
N ASP A 76 10.93 0.91 21.90
CA ASP A 76 11.49 0.60 23.21
C ASP A 76 10.52 -0.22 24.07
N ASP A 77 9.21 -0.16 23.80
CA ASP A 77 8.19 -0.95 24.50
C ASP A 77 7.88 -2.27 23.76
N ILE A 78 7.22 -2.20 22.61
CA ILE A 78 6.82 -3.39 21.83
C ILE A 78 6.97 -3.06 20.35
N MET A 79 7.90 -3.73 19.67
CA MET A 79 8.08 -3.61 18.22
C MET A 79 7.02 -4.40 17.46
N HIS A 80 6.70 -5.62 17.90
CA HIS A 80 5.72 -6.49 17.25
C HIS A 80 5.13 -7.50 18.23
N THR A 81 3.86 -7.83 18.03
CA THR A 81 3.20 -8.97 18.68
C THR A 81 2.14 -9.55 17.73
N PHE A 82 1.69 -10.77 18.01
CA PHE A 82 0.58 -11.41 17.30
C PHE A 82 -0.79 -10.83 17.72
N ASN A 83 -1.85 -11.17 17.00
CA ASN A 83 -3.15 -10.47 17.08
C ASN A 83 -4.05 -10.84 18.28
N TYR A 84 -3.67 -11.80 19.13
CA TYR A 84 -4.52 -12.21 20.26
C TYR A 84 -4.43 -11.31 21.49
N PRO A 85 -3.27 -10.73 21.86
CA PRO A 85 -3.24 -9.71 22.91
C PRO A 85 -3.86 -8.40 22.45
N TYR A 86 -4.47 -7.67 23.36
CA TYR A 86 -4.83 -6.28 23.12
C TYR A 86 -3.59 -5.40 23.15
N THR A 87 -3.48 -4.46 22.22
CA THR A 87 -2.42 -3.46 22.20
C THR A 87 -2.98 -2.05 22.30
N ILE A 88 -2.28 -1.19 23.02
CA ILE A 88 -2.73 0.18 23.27
C ILE A 88 -2.83 0.99 21.97
N PRO A 89 -1.82 1.00 21.07
CA PRO A 89 -1.88 1.77 19.84
C PRO A 89 -3.05 1.37 18.93
N GLN A 90 -3.30 0.05 18.79
CA GLN A 90 -4.42 -0.44 17.99
C GLN A 90 -5.77 0.06 18.50
N ALA A 91 -6.02 -0.06 19.81
CA ALA A 91 -7.28 0.33 20.40
C ALA A 91 -7.55 1.83 20.29
N LEU A 92 -6.54 2.66 20.57
CA LEU A 92 -6.64 4.11 20.48
C LEU A 92 -6.84 4.58 19.04
N LEU A 93 -6.11 4.00 18.09
CA LEU A 93 -6.23 4.34 16.68
C LEU A 93 -7.59 3.90 16.12
N ALA A 94 -8.07 2.69 16.47
CA ALA A 94 -9.40 2.20 16.08
C ALA A 94 -10.49 3.17 16.50
N LYS A 95 -10.49 3.55 17.79
CA LYS A 95 -11.46 4.52 18.32
C LYS A 95 -11.39 5.85 17.57
N LYS A 96 -10.19 6.39 17.40
CA LYS A 96 -9.99 7.69 16.73
C LYS A 96 -10.50 7.67 15.28
N ILE A 97 -10.18 6.63 14.52
CA ILE A 97 -10.64 6.51 13.12
C ILE A 97 -12.15 6.38 13.08
N CYS A 98 -12.74 5.43 13.83
CA CYS A 98 -14.19 5.20 13.83
C CYS A 98 -14.96 6.47 14.21
N ASP A 99 -14.55 7.17 15.27
CA ASP A 99 -15.18 8.42 15.70
C ASP A 99 -15.06 9.53 14.63
N THR A 100 -13.95 9.56 13.87
CA THR A 100 -13.70 10.62 12.89
C THR A 100 -14.50 10.42 11.60
N ILE A 101 -14.65 9.18 11.15
CA ILE A 101 -15.31 8.86 9.87
C ILE A 101 -16.72 8.32 10.02
N GLY A 102 -17.23 8.17 11.25
CA GLY A 102 -18.57 7.69 11.52
C GLY A 102 -18.78 6.20 11.21
N MET A 103 -17.76 5.37 11.41
CA MET A 103 -17.82 3.92 11.23
C MET A 103 -17.83 3.20 12.57
N ASP A 104 -18.47 2.01 12.62
CA ASP A 104 -18.59 1.24 13.86
C ASP A 104 -17.33 0.46 14.22
N LYS A 105 -16.63 -0.06 13.21
CA LYS A 105 -15.50 -0.98 13.39
C LYS A 105 -14.45 -0.82 12.31
N ILE A 106 -13.23 -1.16 12.65
CA ILE A 106 -12.08 -1.20 11.73
C ILE A 106 -11.38 -2.55 11.80
N PHE A 107 -10.82 -2.98 10.69
CA PHE A 107 -9.91 -4.11 10.61
C PHE A 107 -8.60 -3.66 9.96
N TYR A 108 -7.48 -3.90 10.63
CA TYR A 108 -6.16 -3.50 10.14
C TYR A 108 -5.58 -4.51 9.18
N GLN A 109 -4.95 -4.02 8.11
CA GLN A 109 -4.23 -4.78 7.10
C GLN A 109 -2.87 -4.14 6.84
N ASN A 110 -1.96 -4.87 6.17
CA ASN A 110 -0.61 -4.37 5.91
C ASN A 110 -0.50 -3.53 4.65
N SER A 111 -1.47 -3.62 3.74
CA SER A 111 -1.46 -2.93 2.45
C SER A 111 -2.86 -2.63 1.94
N GLY A 112 -2.97 -1.69 0.99
CA GLY A 112 -4.23 -1.39 0.32
C GLY A 112 -4.80 -2.59 -0.45
N THR A 113 -3.94 -3.43 -1.05
CA THR A 113 -4.42 -4.64 -1.74
C THR A 113 -5.02 -5.66 -0.76
N GLU A 114 -4.43 -5.85 0.42
CA GLU A 114 -4.99 -6.71 1.47
C GLU A 114 -6.31 -6.15 2.03
N ALA A 115 -6.42 -4.84 2.19
CA ALA A 115 -7.66 -4.18 2.57
C ALA A 115 -8.76 -4.43 1.53
N ASN A 116 -8.44 -4.34 0.23
CA ASN A 116 -9.37 -4.68 -0.84
C ASN A 116 -9.75 -6.16 -0.85
N GLU A 117 -8.82 -7.08 -0.61
CA GLU A 117 -9.13 -8.52 -0.45
C GLU A 117 -10.12 -8.74 0.71
N CYS A 118 -9.92 -8.06 1.83
CA CYS A 118 -10.84 -8.12 2.96
C CYS A 118 -12.23 -7.60 2.58
N MET A 119 -12.32 -6.44 1.92
CA MET A 119 -13.58 -5.84 1.45
C MET A 119 -14.32 -6.77 0.47
N ILE A 120 -13.62 -7.36 -0.49
CA ILE A 120 -14.18 -8.31 -1.46
C ILE A 120 -14.78 -9.52 -0.71
N LYS A 121 -14.04 -10.09 0.24
CA LYS A 121 -14.50 -11.23 1.03
C LYS A 121 -15.71 -10.87 1.90
N MET A 122 -15.70 -9.72 2.57
CA MET A 122 -16.81 -9.26 3.40
C MET A 122 -18.07 -9.01 2.56
N ALA A 123 -17.93 -8.32 1.41
CA ALA A 123 -19.05 -8.03 0.53
C ALA A 123 -19.70 -9.32 0.00
N ARG A 124 -18.91 -10.28 -0.45
CA ARG A 124 -19.41 -11.58 -0.93
C ARG A 124 -20.07 -12.38 0.18
N LYS A 125 -19.41 -12.46 1.34
CA LYS A 125 -19.98 -13.19 2.47
C LYS A 125 -21.32 -12.58 2.92
N TYR A 126 -21.37 -11.27 3.05
CA TYR A 126 -22.61 -10.56 3.40
C TYR A 126 -23.71 -10.78 2.35
N GLY A 127 -23.35 -10.68 1.06
CA GLY A 127 -24.30 -10.90 -0.04
C GLY A 127 -24.88 -12.30 -0.01
N VAL A 128 -24.05 -13.31 0.10
CA VAL A 128 -24.47 -14.71 0.10
C VAL A 128 -25.28 -15.07 1.35
N ASP A 129 -24.84 -14.65 2.53
CA ASP A 129 -25.51 -14.98 3.79
C ASP A 129 -26.92 -14.34 3.91
N ASN A 130 -27.12 -13.15 3.33
CA ASN A 130 -28.38 -12.42 3.48
C ASN A 130 -29.30 -12.50 2.25
N PHE A 131 -28.76 -12.79 1.05
CA PHE A 131 -29.53 -12.70 -0.19
C PHE A 131 -29.37 -13.92 -1.10
N GLY A 132 -28.62 -14.94 -0.68
CA GLY A 132 -28.45 -16.20 -1.39
C GLY A 132 -27.17 -16.32 -2.23
N PRO A 133 -26.87 -17.54 -2.70
CA PRO A 133 -25.55 -17.90 -3.26
C PRO A 133 -25.16 -17.15 -4.54
N GLU A 134 -26.12 -16.60 -5.26
CA GLU A 134 -25.87 -15.83 -6.50
C GLU A 134 -25.47 -14.36 -6.21
N ARG A 135 -25.56 -13.91 -4.94
CA ARG A 135 -25.30 -12.50 -4.57
C ARG A 135 -23.83 -12.25 -4.24
N TYR A 136 -22.93 -12.60 -5.15
CA TYR A 136 -21.47 -12.43 -4.99
C TYR A 136 -20.82 -11.46 -5.97
N HIS A 137 -21.57 -10.91 -6.91
CA HIS A 137 -21.07 -9.95 -7.89
C HIS A 137 -20.71 -8.62 -7.23
N ILE A 138 -19.61 -8.04 -7.67
CA ILE A 138 -19.08 -6.75 -7.23
C ILE A 138 -18.87 -5.87 -8.46
N ILE A 139 -19.42 -4.65 -8.43
CA ILE A 139 -19.22 -3.66 -9.48
C ILE A 139 -18.08 -2.73 -9.05
N THR A 140 -17.12 -2.52 -9.95
CA THR A 140 -16.01 -1.58 -9.77
C THR A 140 -15.94 -0.59 -10.92
N ALA A 141 -15.26 0.54 -10.70
CA ALA A 141 -15.12 1.56 -11.75
C ALA A 141 -14.07 1.15 -12.78
N LYS A 142 -14.36 1.39 -14.06
CA LYS A 142 -13.34 1.35 -15.12
C LYS A 142 -12.21 2.31 -14.80
N HIS A 143 -10.99 1.97 -15.20
CA HIS A 143 -9.75 2.68 -14.87
C HIS A 143 -9.41 2.76 -13.37
N GLY A 144 -10.22 2.13 -12.48
CA GLY A 144 -9.90 2.00 -11.08
C GLY A 144 -8.71 1.07 -10.84
N PHE A 145 -8.07 1.21 -9.68
CA PHE A 145 -6.97 0.33 -9.24
C PHE A 145 -7.26 -0.18 -7.83
N HIS A 146 -7.23 -1.50 -7.65
CA HIS A 146 -7.53 -2.13 -6.36
C HIS A 146 -6.35 -2.93 -5.78
N GLY A 147 -5.31 -3.17 -6.56
CA GLY A 147 -4.11 -3.91 -6.13
C GLY A 147 -3.69 -4.99 -7.12
N ARG A 148 -2.71 -5.81 -6.71
CA ARG A 148 -2.08 -6.81 -7.59
C ARG A 148 -2.16 -8.25 -7.08
N THR A 149 -2.88 -8.54 -6.00
CA THR A 149 -3.33 -9.90 -5.67
C THR A 149 -4.43 -10.32 -6.63
N TYR A 150 -4.71 -11.60 -6.81
CA TYR A 150 -5.68 -12.05 -7.81
C TYR A 150 -7.09 -11.48 -7.60
N GLY A 151 -7.58 -11.37 -6.35
CA GLY A 151 -8.88 -10.77 -6.08
C GLY A 151 -8.89 -9.26 -6.33
N ALA A 152 -7.90 -8.54 -5.80
CA ALA A 152 -7.76 -7.10 -6.00
C ALA A 152 -7.48 -6.75 -7.47
N MET A 153 -6.68 -7.56 -8.17
CA MET A 153 -6.42 -7.41 -9.60
C MET A 153 -7.68 -7.64 -10.43
N SER A 154 -8.51 -8.62 -10.06
CA SER A 154 -9.80 -8.87 -10.72
C SER A 154 -10.79 -7.72 -10.50
N ALA A 155 -10.71 -7.01 -9.36
CA ALA A 155 -11.50 -5.80 -9.10
C ALA A 155 -10.96 -4.57 -9.85
N THR A 156 -9.72 -4.59 -10.34
CA THR A 156 -9.11 -3.49 -11.11
C THR A 156 -9.74 -3.40 -12.49
N GLY A 157 -10.50 -2.35 -12.74
CA GLY A 157 -11.27 -2.17 -13.98
C GLY A 157 -10.44 -1.82 -15.22
N GLN A 158 -9.37 -2.59 -15.47
CA GLN A 158 -8.40 -2.38 -16.57
C GLN A 158 -8.07 -3.72 -17.25
N PRO A 159 -9.06 -4.41 -17.86
CA PRO A 159 -8.92 -5.79 -18.33
C PRO A 159 -7.90 -5.97 -19.47
N ASP A 160 -7.63 -4.91 -20.22
CA ASP A 160 -6.72 -4.93 -21.38
C ASP A 160 -5.36 -4.29 -21.07
N ASN A 161 -5.09 -3.97 -19.82
CA ASN A 161 -3.84 -3.37 -19.37
C ASN A 161 -2.84 -4.47 -18.92
N ALA A 162 -1.56 -4.15 -18.94
CA ALA A 162 -0.47 -4.98 -18.43
C ALA A 162 -0.68 -5.50 -16.99
N ILE A 163 -1.53 -4.83 -16.21
CA ILE A 163 -1.90 -5.27 -14.86
C ILE A 163 -2.60 -6.63 -14.87
N GLN A 164 -3.43 -6.92 -15.88
CA GLN A 164 -4.18 -8.19 -15.99
C GLN A 164 -3.68 -9.08 -17.13
N MET A 165 -2.94 -8.53 -18.09
CA MET A 165 -2.41 -9.32 -19.21
C MET A 165 -1.44 -10.41 -18.72
N GLY A 166 -1.66 -11.64 -19.20
CA GLY A 166 -0.83 -12.79 -18.83
C GLY A 166 -1.20 -13.48 -17.51
N PHE A 167 -2.17 -12.91 -16.73
CA PHE A 167 -2.57 -13.48 -15.43
C PHE A 167 -3.97 -14.12 -15.43
N LYS A 168 -4.59 -14.24 -16.60
CA LYS A 168 -5.92 -14.89 -16.72
C LYS A 168 -5.85 -16.39 -16.42
N PRO A 169 -6.92 -17.02 -15.85
CA PRO A 169 -8.24 -16.41 -15.63
C PRO A 169 -8.30 -15.55 -14.37
N MET A 170 -9.07 -14.46 -14.45
CA MET A 170 -9.37 -13.62 -13.29
C MET A 170 -10.42 -14.27 -12.38
N LEU A 171 -10.46 -13.85 -11.12
CA LEU A 171 -11.53 -14.25 -10.19
C LEU A 171 -12.89 -13.80 -10.74
N PRO A 172 -13.89 -14.68 -10.92
CA PRO A 172 -15.18 -14.32 -11.49
C PRO A 172 -16.02 -13.43 -10.56
N GLY A 173 -17.07 -12.81 -11.13
CA GLY A 173 -18.03 -12.00 -10.39
C GLY A 173 -17.60 -10.56 -10.17
N PHE A 174 -16.83 -10.00 -11.11
CA PHE A 174 -16.54 -8.55 -11.20
C PHE A 174 -17.11 -7.98 -12.49
N ASP A 175 -17.83 -6.89 -12.34
CA ASP A 175 -18.37 -6.10 -13.44
C ASP A 175 -17.78 -4.68 -13.37
N TYR A 176 -17.54 -4.07 -14.54
CA TYR A 176 -16.89 -2.75 -14.60
C TYR A 176 -17.87 -1.70 -15.16
N ALA A 177 -18.13 -0.69 -14.35
CA ALA A 177 -18.98 0.45 -14.74
C ALA A 177 -18.14 1.68 -15.12
N GLU A 178 -18.68 2.50 -16.00
CA GLU A 178 -18.10 3.83 -16.26
C GLU A 178 -18.17 4.68 -14.97
N TYR A 179 -17.13 5.48 -14.74
CA TYR A 179 -17.09 6.44 -13.65
C TYR A 179 -17.42 7.83 -14.18
N ASN A 180 -18.70 8.25 -14.04
CA ASN A 180 -19.35 9.47 -14.57
C ASN A 180 -19.43 9.53 -16.09
#